data_ebaaf4ee397035862be157c771a800e0
#
_entry.id   ebaaf4ee397035862be157c771a800e0
#
_cell.length_a   1.000
_cell.length_b   1.000
_cell.length_c   1.000
_cell.angle_alpha   90.00
_cell.angle_beta   90.00
_cell.angle_gamma   90.00
#
_symmetry.space_group_name_H-M   'P 1'
#
loop_
_entity.id
_entity.type
_entity.pdbx_description
1 polymer ?
#
loop_
_entity_poly.entity_id
_entity_poly.type
_entity_poly.pdbx_seq_one_letter_code
_entity_poly.pdbx_strand_id
1 'polypeptide(L)'
;NWRNIQRINLFLDNIDQIKDNYPASEQAAVKATTDILKGEALFLRAFVYHNFCRFYGGVHLMSTANKLDDDFGQLKRASFEETVNFIVKDCDDAAALLPLKADQEMGKPTKEAALTLKSRILLFAASDLTADGNAANELVGYKSGTNRQALWTKAKNAAKDVMDLGTARLADFGAPDQAAVAKNYYELFRSYTLAN
;
A
#
# COMPACT_ATOMS: atom_id res chain seq x y z
N ASN A 1 7.25 -3.01 -12.60
CA ASN A 1 8.54 -2.61 -13.10
C ASN A 1 9.64 -3.07 -12.13
N TRP A 2 10.26 -4.26 -12.42
CA TRP A 2 11.18 -4.97 -11.53
C TRP A 2 12.40 -4.13 -11.14
N ARG A 3 12.88 -3.26 -12.02
CA ARG A 3 13.99 -2.34 -11.72
C ARG A 3 13.65 -1.40 -10.54
N ASN A 4 12.41 -0.96 -10.43
CA ASN A 4 11.99 -0.11 -9.31
C ASN A 4 11.99 -0.89 -8.00
N ILE A 5 11.51 -2.14 -8.00
CA ILE A 5 11.56 -3.01 -6.82
C ILE A 5 13.01 -3.24 -6.37
N GLN A 6 13.91 -3.53 -7.31
CA GLN A 6 15.33 -3.69 -7.00
C GLN A 6 15.93 -2.44 -6.33
N ARG A 7 15.61 -1.25 -6.85
CA ARG A 7 16.08 0.02 -6.27
C ARG A 7 15.49 0.29 -4.89
N ILE A 8 14.20 0.00 -4.71
CA ILE A 8 13.52 0.13 -3.42
C ILE A 8 14.15 -0.82 -2.40
N ASN A 9 14.37 -2.08 -2.77
CA ASN A 9 14.99 -3.05 -1.87
C ASN A 9 16.42 -2.66 -1.51
N LEU A 10 17.23 -2.21 -2.49
CA LEU A 10 18.58 -1.73 -2.22
C LEU A 10 18.57 -0.56 -1.21
N PHE A 11 17.61 0.34 -1.32
CA PHE A 11 17.42 1.42 -0.34
C PHE A 11 17.02 0.87 1.04
N LEU A 12 16.03 -0.04 1.10
CA LEU A 12 15.57 -0.64 2.35
C LEU A 12 16.65 -1.46 3.07
N ASP A 13 17.50 -2.16 2.32
CA ASP A 13 18.59 -2.96 2.87
C ASP A 13 19.68 -2.10 3.55
N ASN A 14 19.76 -0.79 3.21
CA ASN A 14 20.83 0.10 3.69
C ASN A 14 20.34 1.24 4.59
N ILE A 15 19.05 1.60 4.58
CA ILE A 15 18.52 2.80 5.24
C ILE A 15 18.77 2.81 6.77
N ASP A 16 18.66 1.66 7.42
CA ASP A 16 18.78 1.54 8.87
C ASP A 16 20.22 1.79 9.37
N GLN A 17 21.23 1.67 8.49
CA GLN A 17 22.64 1.89 8.81
C GLN A 17 23.05 3.36 8.75
N ILE A 18 22.23 4.23 8.14
CA ILE A 18 22.58 5.65 7.93
C ILE A 18 22.82 6.37 9.25
N LYS A 19 22.02 6.08 10.29
CA LYS A 19 22.17 6.68 11.62
C LYS A 19 23.55 6.44 12.24
N ASP A 20 24.20 5.32 11.92
CA ASP A 20 25.48 4.92 12.52
C ASP A 20 26.66 5.81 12.03
N ASN A 21 26.44 6.60 10.97
CA ASN A 21 27.38 7.59 10.46
C ASN A 21 27.29 8.94 11.18
N TYR A 22 26.42 9.08 12.19
CA TYR A 22 26.18 10.33 12.92
C TYR A 22 26.56 10.21 14.39
N PRO A 23 26.96 11.32 15.07
CA PRO A 23 27.20 11.33 16.52
C PRO A 23 25.96 10.84 17.29
N ALA A 24 26.19 10.22 18.44
CA ALA A 24 25.12 9.65 19.28
C ALA A 24 24.00 10.67 19.62
N SER A 25 24.36 11.95 19.78
CA SER A 25 23.40 13.05 20.03
C SER A 25 22.44 13.32 18.87
N GLU A 26 22.79 12.96 17.64
CA GLU A 26 22.01 13.21 16.43
C GLU A 26 21.29 11.97 15.92
N GLN A 27 21.69 10.78 16.35
CA GLN A 27 21.15 9.50 15.83
C GLN A 27 19.63 9.40 15.97
N ALA A 28 19.04 9.94 17.02
CA ALA A 28 17.59 9.90 17.22
C ALA A 28 16.85 10.73 16.16
N ALA A 29 17.36 11.93 15.85
CA ALA A 29 16.77 12.81 14.82
C ALA A 29 16.95 12.21 13.42
N VAL A 30 18.14 11.67 13.14
CA VAL A 30 18.42 10.98 11.86
C VAL A 30 17.50 9.77 11.72
N LYS A 31 17.34 8.97 12.79
CA LYS A 31 16.43 7.81 12.77
C LYS A 31 14.99 8.23 12.47
N ALA A 32 14.48 9.28 13.08
CA ALA A 32 13.12 9.75 12.81
C ALA A 32 12.92 10.11 11.32
N THR A 33 13.91 10.76 10.72
CA THR A 33 13.88 11.10 9.28
C THR A 33 13.97 9.83 8.40
N THR A 34 14.89 8.93 8.74
CA THR A 34 15.06 7.68 7.97
C THR A 34 13.87 6.74 8.11
N ASP A 35 13.17 6.73 9.24
CA ASP A 35 11.93 5.97 9.43
C ASP A 35 10.82 6.45 8.46
N ILE A 36 10.66 7.77 8.28
CA ILE A 36 9.70 8.31 7.29
C ILE A 36 10.09 7.88 5.88
N LEU A 37 11.36 8.03 5.48
CA LEU A 37 11.85 7.61 4.17
C LEU A 37 11.68 6.10 3.93
N LYS A 38 11.87 5.30 4.97
CA LYS A 38 11.60 3.85 4.95
C LYS A 38 10.12 3.57 4.71
N GLY A 39 9.24 4.30 5.38
CA GLY A 39 7.79 4.23 5.16
C GLY A 39 7.39 4.59 3.72
N GLU A 40 7.99 5.65 3.15
CA GLU A 40 7.78 6.04 1.76
C GLU A 40 8.22 4.92 0.78
N ALA A 41 9.38 4.31 1.02
CA ALA A 41 9.89 3.22 0.20
C ALA A 41 9.01 1.96 0.27
N LEU A 42 8.55 1.58 1.46
CA LEU A 42 7.61 0.46 1.66
C LEU A 42 6.28 0.71 0.94
N PHE A 43 5.72 1.93 1.06
CA PHE A 43 4.52 2.30 0.32
C PHE A 43 4.71 2.18 -1.19
N LEU A 44 5.83 2.67 -1.73
CA LEU A 44 6.14 2.56 -3.16
C LEU A 44 6.28 1.11 -3.60
N ARG A 45 6.88 0.24 -2.77
CA ARG A 45 6.96 -1.19 -3.06
C ARG A 45 5.58 -1.83 -3.10
N ALA A 46 4.75 -1.58 -2.09
CA ALA A 46 3.36 -2.03 -2.04
C ALA A 46 2.57 -1.57 -3.28
N PHE A 47 2.74 -0.32 -3.70
CA PHE A 47 2.06 0.25 -4.86
C PHE A 47 2.47 -0.44 -6.17
N VAL A 48 3.77 -0.74 -6.36
CA VAL A 48 4.24 -1.48 -7.53
C VAL A 48 3.70 -2.91 -7.53
N TYR A 49 3.76 -3.62 -6.39
CA TYR A 49 3.22 -4.96 -6.28
C TYR A 49 1.69 -5.01 -6.40
N HIS A 50 0.97 -4.00 -5.91
CA HIS A 50 -0.47 -3.88 -6.14
C HIS A 50 -0.80 -3.85 -7.65
N ASN A 51 -0.05 -3.09 -8.44
CA ASN A 51 -0.23 -3.07 -9.88
C ASN A 51 0.10 -4.42 -10.52
N PHE A 52 1.19 -5.07 -10.10
CA PHE A 52 1.52 -6.41 -10.60
C PHE A 52 0.44 -7.43 -10.24
N CYS A 53 -0.06 -7.42 -9.00
CA CYS A 53 -1.12 -8.31 -8.56
C CYS A 53 -2.39 -8.17 -9.38
N ARG A 54 -2.79 -6.93 -9.72
CA ARG A 54 -3.98 -6.68 -10.54
C ARG A 54 -3.87 -7.20 -11.97
N PHE A 55 -2.69 -7.16 -12.57
CA PHE A 55 -2.50 -7.57 -13.96
C PHE A 55 -2.07 -9.02 -14.12
N TYR A 56 -1.33 -9.55 -13.16
CA TYR A 56 -0.68 -10.87 -13.28
C TYR A 56 -1.08 -11.87 -12.20
N GLY A 57 -1.82 -11.42 -11.18
CA GLY A 57 -2.12 -12.23 -9.98
C GLY A 57 -0.89 -12.39 -9.10
N GLY A 58 -0.58 -13.63 -8.70
CA GLY A 58 0.63 -13.95 -7.96
C GLY A 58 1.88 -13.70 -8.80
N VAL A 59 2.91 -13.13 -8.19
CA VAL A 59 4.17 -12.78 -8.85
C VAL A 59 5.35 -13.20 -7.97
N HIS A 60 6.56 -13.11 -8.52
CA HIS A 60 7.75 -13.31 -7.69
C HIS A 60 7.88 -12.20 -6.64
N LEU A 61 8.07 -12.58 -5.37
CA LEU A 61 8.21 -11.67 -4.25
C LEU A 61 9.69 -11.44 -3.92
N MET A 62 10.12 -10.19 -4.03
CA MET A 62 11.48 -9.76 -3.70
C MET A 62 11.43 -8.87 -2.45
N SER A 63 11.85 -9.41 -1.31
CA SER A 63 11.92 -8.66 -0.05
C SER A 63 13.24 -7.93 0.17
N THR A 64 14.30 -8.35 -0.53
CA THR A 64 15.66 -7.80 -0.49
C THR A 64 16.16 -7.49 -1.91
N ALA A 65 17.23 -6.73 -2.03
CA ALA A 65 17.87 -6.49 -3.32
C ALA A 65 18.56 -7.76 -3.82
N ASN A 66 18.38 -8.07 -5.11
CA ASN A 66 19.09 -9.17 -5.74
C ASN A 66 20.56 -8.82 -5.92
N LYS A 67 21.41 -9.83 -5.76
CA LYS A 67 22.86 -9.76 -6.01
C LYS A 67 23.19 -10.37 -7.37
N LEU A 68 24.41 -10.11 -7.86
CA LEU A 68 24.84 -10.57 -9.17
C LEU A 68 24.98 -12.10 -9.24
N ASP A 69 25.28 -12.72 -8.11
CA ASP A 69 25.54 -14.17 -7.92
C ASP A 69 24.29 -14.95 -7.45
N ASP A 70 23.13 -14.31 -7.39
CA ASP A 70 21.89 -15.00 -7.03
C ASP A 70 21.48 -15.99 -8.15
N ASP A 71 21.02 -17.18 -7.74
CA ASP A 71 20.48 -18.17 -8.68
C ASP A 71 19.02 -17.82 -9.07
N PHE A 72 18.91 -17.13 -10.20
CA PHE A 72 17.60 -16.75 -10.74
C PHE A 72 16.82 -17.91 -11.35
N GLY A 73 17.46 -19.09 -11.56
CA GLY A 73 16.79 -20.28 -12.09
C GLY A 73 15.76 -20.88 -11.14
N GLN A 74 15.87 -20.59 -9.85
CA GLN A 74 14.96 -21.08 -8.79
C GLN A 74 13.79 -20.13 -8.49
N LEU A 75 13.72 -18.99 -9.17
CA LEU A 75 12.67 -18.01 -8.93
C LEU A 75 11.29 -18.56 -9.33
N LYS A 76 10.40 -18.70 -8.36
CA LYS A 76 9.02 -19.12 -8.59
C LYS A 76 8.06 -17.95 -8.34
N ARG A 77 6.94 -17.96 -9.03
CA ARG A 77 5.84 -17.05 -8.70
C ARG A 77 5.22 -17.49 -7.37
N ALA A 78 4.98 -16.54 -6.50
CA ALA A 78 4.14 -16.74 -5.32
C ALA A 78 2.67 -16.88 -5.74
N SER A 79 1.85 -17.44 -4.87
CA SER A 79 0.40 -17.46 -5.05
C SER A 79 -0.19 -16.04 -5.01
N PHE A 80 -1.42 -15.92 -5.46
CA PHE A 80 -2.19 -14.69 -5.34
C PHE A 80 -2.30 -14.24 -3.87
N GLU A 81 -2.62 -15.17 -2.97
CA GLU A 81 -2.75 -14.90 -1.54
C GLU A 81 -1.44 -14.40 -0.91
N GLU A 82 -0.32 -15.06 -1.21
CA GLU A 82 1.00 -14.62 -0.72
C GLU A 82 1.33 -13.23 -1.24
N THR A 83 1.01 -12.93 -2.49
CA THR A 83 1.23 -11.59 -3.09
C THR A 83 0.36 -10.54 -2.41
N VAL A 84 -0.91 -10.82 -2.15
CA VAL A 84 -1.80 -9.90 -1.41
C VAL A 84 -1.28 -9.67 0.01
N ASN A 85 -0.88 -10.73 0.71
CA ASN A 85 -0.34 -10.62 2.07
C ASN A 85 0.96 -9.82 2.13
N PHE A 86 1.83 -9.95 1.12
CA PHE A 86 3.05 -9.14 1.00
C PHE A 86 2.73 -7.65 0.85
N ILE A 87 1.77 -7.31 -0.02
CA ILE A 87 1.31 -5.93 -0.23
C ILE A 87 0.71 -5.36 1.06
N VAL A 88 -0.15 -6.13 1.74
CA VAL A 88 -0.78 -5.72 3.00
C VAL A 88 0.27 -5.46 4.08
N LYS A 89 1.27 -6.34 4.20
CA LYS A 89 2.36 -6.15 5.15
C LYS A 89 3.14 -4.86 4.88
N ASP A 90 3.52 -4.61 3.64
CA ASP A 90 4.23 -3.37 3.27
C ASP A 90 3.37 -2.12 3.56
N CYS A 91 2.05 -2.19 3.34
CA CYS A 91 1.14 -1.09 3.68
C CYS A 91 1.06 -0.85 5.20
N ASP A 92 1.02 -1.91 6.01
CA ASP A 92 0.99 -1.81 7.47
C ASP A 92 2.30 -1.26 8.03
N ASP A 93 3.43 -1.78 7.56
CA ASP A 93 4.75 -1.31 7.93
C ASP A 93 4.95 0.17 7.53
N ALA A 94 4.49 0.56 6.33
CA ALA A 94 4.51 1.94 5.86
C ALA A 94 3.63 2.85 6.73
N ALA A 95 2.39 2.43 7.04
CA ALA A 95 1.46 3.21 7.86
C ALA A 95 1.96 3.42 9.30
N ALA A 96 2.80 2.52 9.80
CA ALA A 96 3.42 2.66 11.12
C ALA A 96 4.51 3.75 11.16
N LEU A 97 5.16 4.02 10.02
CA LEU A 97 6.28 4.94 9.89
C LEU A 97 5.91 6.30 9.30
N LEU A 98 4.88 6.33 8.45
CA LEU A 98 4.47 7.54 7.74
C LEU A 98 3.66 8.48 8.64
N PRO A 99 3.89 9.80 8.49
CA PRO A 99 3.08 10.80 9.15
C PRO A 99 1.68 10.90 8.53
N LEU A 100 0.78 11.58 9.23
CA LEU A 100 -0.53 11.97 8.70
C LEU A 100 -0.37 13.03 7.60
N LYS A 101 -1.41 13.16 6.76
CA LYS A 101 -1.43 14.14 5.66
C LYS A 101 -1.12 15.57 6.13
N ALA A 102 -1.60 15.96 7.31
CA ALA A 102 -1.38 17.31 7.84
C ALA A 102 0.10 17.61 8.13
N ASP A 103 0.90 16.57 8.40
CA ASP A 103 2.30 16.68 8.81
C ASP A 103 3.28 16.27 7.68
N GLN A 104 2.76 16.01 6.46
CA GLN A 104 3.55 15.53 5.33
C GLN A 104 3.58 16.56 4.20
N GLU A 105 4.70 16.65 3.50
CA GLU A 105 4.83 17.47 2.30
C GLU A 105 3.88 16.98 1.19
N MET A 106 3.32 17.92 0.44
CA MET A 106 2.46 17.62 -0.70
C MET A 106 3.19 16.73 -1.73
N GLY A 107 2.52 15.68 -2.17
CA GLY A 107 3.05 14.75 -3.16
C GLY A 107 3.82 13.56 -2.59
N LYS A 108 4.08 13.54 -1.28
CA LYS A 108 4.67 12.38 -0.60
C LYS A 108 3.60 11.42 -0.05
N PRO A 109 3.93 10.13 0.09
CA PRO A 109 3.04 9.16 0.73
C PRO A 109 2.75 9.55 2.19
N THR A 110 1.52 9.25 2.61
CA THR A 110 1.05 9.50 3.98
C THR A 110 0.50 8.22 4.60
N LYS A 111 0.29 8.22 5.90
CA LYS A 111 -0.35 7.10 6.61
C LYS A 111 -1.71 6.75 6.00
N GLU A 112 -2.51 7.76 5.69
CA GLU A 112 -3.82 7.57 5.04
C GLU A 112 -3.68 6.91 3.66
N ALA A 113 -2.66 7.30 2.89
CA ALA A 113 -2.40 6.70 1.57
C ALA A 113 -2.06 5.21 1.68
N ALA A 114 -1.22 4.84 2.66
CA ALA A 114 -0.84 3.44 2.90
C ALA A 114 -2.05 2.58 3.32
N LEU A 115 -2.86 3.05 4.27
CA LEU A 115 -4.06 2.34 4.71
C LEU A 115 -5.13 2.28 3.60
N THR A 116 -5.25 3.32 2.78
CA THR A 116 -6.16 3.33 1.63
C THR A 116 -5.72 2.31 0.57
N LEU A 117 -4.42 2.18 0.31
CA LEU A 117 -3.89 1.17 -0.61
C LEU A 117 -4.17 -0.24 -0.07
N LYS A 118 -3.98 -0.48 1.24
CA LYS A 118 -4.35 -1.74 1.92
C LYS A 118 -5.83 -2.06 1.74
N SER A 119 -6.71 -1.11 2.01
CA SER A 119 -8.16 -1.29 1.83
C SER A 119 -8.49 -1.66 0.38
N ARG A 120 -7.87 -0.97 -0.59
CA ARG A 120 -8.10 -1.19 -2.01
C ARG A 120 -7.67 -2.59 -2.47
N ILE A 121 -6.50 -3.07 -2.06
CA ILE A 121 -6.05 -4.43 -2.44
C ILE A 121 -6.91 -5.51 -1.78
N LEU A 122 -7.30 -5.33 -0.52
CA LEU A 122 -8.17 -6.29 0.18
C LEU A 122 -9.58 -6.33 -0.43
N LEU A 123 -10.13 -5.18 -0.85
CA LEU A 123 -11.41 -5.13 -1.57
C LEU A 123 -11.33 -5.85 -2.91
N PHE A 124 -10.27 -5.61 -3.69
CA PHE A 124 -10.02 -6.34 -4.94
C PHE A 124 -9.91 -7.84 -4.70
N ALA A 125 -9.14 -8.24 -3.69
CA ALA A 125 -8.92 -9.63 -3.34
C ALA A 125 -10.17 -10.37 -2.81
N ALA A 126 -11.13 -9.64 -2.23
CA ALA A 126 -12.41 -10.21 -1.77
C ALA A 126 -13.46 -10.30 -2.89
N SER A 127 -13.21 -9.69 -4.05
CA SER A 127 -14.17 -9.67 -5.17
C SER A 127 -14.38 -11.06 -5.77
N ASP A 128 -15.49 -11.24 -6.48
CA ASP A 128 -15.82 -12.50 -7.14
C ASP A 128 -14.79 -12.91 -8.19
N LEU A 129 -14.08 -11.94 -8.77
CA LEU A 129 -13.06 -12.20 -9.77
C LEU A 129 -11.90 -13.06 -9.24
N THR A 130 -11.57 -12.94 -7.96
CA THR A 130 -10.38 -13.55 -7.35
C THR A 130 -10.68 -14.49 -6.20
N ALA A 131 -11.92 -14.48 -5.69
CA ALA A 131 -12.29 -15.20 -4.48
C ALA A 131 -12.50 -16.72 -4.67
N ASP A 132 -12.78 -17.17 -5.89
CA ASP A 132 -13.06 -18.56 -6.23
C ASP A 132 -11.97 -19.16 -7.13
N GLY A 133 -10.71 -18.76 -6.94
CA GLY A 133 -9.59 -19.45 -7.56
C GLY A 133 -9.64 -20.93 -7.26
N ASN A 134 -9.45 -21.80 -8.24
CA ASN A 134 -9.31 -23.24 -8.01
C ASN A 134 -7.85 -23.60 -7.71
N ALA A 135 -7.62 -24.80 -7.19
CA ALA A 135 -6.28 -25.26 -6.82
C ALA A 135 -5.27 -25.21 -7.99
N ALA A 136 -5.74 -25.30 -9.24
CA ALA A 136 -4.91 -25.19 -10.44
C ALA A 136 -4.54 -23.72 -10.77
N ASN A 137 -5.25 -22.74 -10.22
CA ASN A 137 -5.14 -21.32 -10.55
C ASN A 137 -4.86 -20.43 -9.33
N GLU A 138 -4.15 -20.93 -8.31
CA GLU A 138 -3.76 -20.13 -7.14
C GLU A 138 -2.90 -18.90 -7.51
N LEU A 139 -2.46 -18.79 -8.75
CA LEU A 139 -1.77 -17.61 -9.27
C LEU A 139 -2.70 -16.44 -9.61
N VAL A 140 -3.98 -16.69 -9.86
CA VAL A 140 -4.92 -15.65 -10.30
C VAL A 140 -6.04 -15.35 -9.29
N GLY A 141 -6.13 -16.16 -8.24
CA GLY A 141 -7.12 -15.99 -7.19
C GLY A 141 -6.80 -16.83 -5.96
N TYR A 142 -7.68 -16.77 -4.98
CA TYR A 142 -7.56 -17.59 -3.79
C TYR A 142 -7.85 -19.07 -4.09
N LYS A 143 -7.26 -19.92 -3.27
CA LYS A 143 -7.51 -21.35 -3.28
C LYS A 143 -9.00 -21.66 -3.10
N SER A 144 -9.48 -22.69 -3.80
CA SER A 144 -10.84 -23.20 -3.63
C SER A 144 -11.14 -23.53 -2.16
N GLY A 145 -12.32 -23.14 -1.68
CA GLY A 145 -12.74 -23.31 -0.29
C GLY A 145 -12.25 -22.21 0.66
N THR A 146 -11.56 -21.18 0.17
CA THR A 146 -11.23 -20.00 0.99
C THR A 146 -12.50 -19.33 1.51
N ASN A 147 -12.50 -18.97 2.80
CA ASN A 147 -13.65 -18.32 3.44
C ASN A 147 -13.86 -16.89 2.91
N ARG A 148 -14.78 -16.74 1.97
CA ARG A 148 -15.11 -15.43 1.36
C ARG A 148 -15.59 -14.40 2.37
N GLN A 149 -16.39 -14.81 3.36
CA GLN A 149 -16.87 -13.89 4.39
C GLN A 149 -15.70 -13.30 5.19
N ALA A 150 -14.66 -14.09 5.45
CA ALA A 150 -13.44 -13.60 6.10
C ALA A 150 -12.70 -12.59 5.23
N LEU A 151 -12.63 -12.79 3.90
CA LEU A 151 -12.01 -11.81 2.98
C LEU A 151 -12.77 -10.48 2.98
N TRP A 152 -14.11 -10.52 2.89
CA TRP A 152 -14.94 -9.32 2.98
C TRP A 152 -14.81 -8.61 4.32
N THR A 153 -14.69 -9.39 5.41
CA THR A 153 -14.47 -8.83 6.75
C THR A 153 -13.12 -8.10 6.83
N LYS A 154 -12.05 -8.68 6.27
CA LYS A 154 -10.73 -8.01 6.18
C LYS A 154 -10.82 -6.71 5.39
N ALA A 155 -11.49 -6.71 4.24
CA ALA A 155 -11.67 -5.52 3.40
C ALA A 155 -12.47 -4.42 4.13
N LYS A 156 -13.59 -4.81 4.77
CA LYS A 156 -14.40 -3.90 5.58
C LYS A 156 -13.59 -3.25 6.71
N ASN A 157 -12.84 -4.05 7.46
CA ASN A 157 -12.04 -3.56 8.57
C ASN A 157 -10.94 -2.59 8.09
N ALA A 158 -10.25 -2.92 7.00
CA ALA A 158 -9.24 -2.03 6.43
C ALA A 158 -9.83 -0.69 5.94
N ALA A 159 -11.05 -0.69 5.39
CA ALA A 159 -11.73 0.54 5.04
C ALA A 159 -12.12 1.35 6.30
N LYS A 160 -12.56 0.65 7.35
CA LYS A 160 -12.87 1.28 8.64
C LYS A 160 -11.64 1.91 9.28
N ASP A 161 -10.48 1.26 9.22
CA ASP A 161 -9.21 1.80 9.74
C ASP A 161 -8.89 3.18 9.14
N VAL A 162 -9.16 3.37 7.83
CA VAL A 162 -8.99 4.68 7.17
C VAL A 162 -9.99 5.71 7.71
N MET A 163 -11.25 5.32 7.88
CA MET A 163 -12.30 6.22 8.40
C MET A 163 -12.03 6.63 9.85
N ASP A 164 -11.54 5.69 10.66
CA ASP A 164 -11.26 5.89 12.09
C ASP A 164 -10.07 6.85 12.34
N LEU A 165 -9.24 7.12 11.33
CA LEU A 165 -8.23 8.18 11.42
C LEU A 165 -8.85 9.58 11.58
N GLY A 166 -10.10 9.79 11.12
CA GLY A 166 -10.81 11.06 11.21
C GLY A 166 -10.20 12.22 10.40
N THR A 167 -9.18 11.92 9.58
CA THR A 167 -8.47 12.93 8.77
C THR A 167 -9.14 13.19 7.42
N ALA A 168 -10.05 12.33 7.01
CA ALA A 168 -10.81 12.46 5.77
C ALA A 168 -12.32 12.38 6.05
N ARG A 169 -13.09 13.15 5.30
CA ARG A 169 -14.55 13.17 5.34
C ARG A 169 -15.10 13.23 3.93
N LEU A 170 -16.35 12.81 3.77
CA LEU A 170 -17.08 13.06 2.54
C LEU A 170 -17.22 14.57 2.35
N ALA A 171 -16.97 15.03 1.13
CA ALA A 171 -17.17 16.44 0.80
C ALA A 171 -18.65 16.78 0.92
N ASP A 172 -18.96 17.70 1.83
CA ASP A 172 -20.29 18.27 2.00
C ASP A 172 -20.20 19.77 1.81
N PHE A 173 -20.87 20.24 0.74
CA PHE A 173 -20.90 21.66 0.39
C PHE A 173 -22.22 22.30 0.78
N GLY A 174 -22.97 21.68 1.69
CA GLY A 174 -24.28 22.19 2.16
C GLY A 174 -25.32 22.19 1.06
N ALA A 175 -25.42 21.11 0.30
CA ALA A 175 -26.35 21.00 -0.81
C ALA A 175 -27.81 20.92 -0.32
N PRO A 176 -28.66 21.92 -0.63
CA PRO A 176 -30.05 21.92 -0.20
C PRO A 176 -30.95 21.04 -1.08
N ASP A 177 -30.51 20.66 -2.28
CA ASP A 177 -31.28 19.89 -3.23
C ASP A 177 -30.38 19.02 -4.15
N GLN A 178 -31.01 18.22 -5.01
CA GLN A 178 -30.33 17.27 -5.87
C GLN A 178 -29.45 17.95 -6.95
N ALA A 179 -29.84 19.15 -7.41
CA ALA A 179 -29.04 19.90 -8.38
C ALA A 179 -27.75 20.46 -7.73
N ALA A 180 -27.84 20.90 -6.48
CA ALA A 180 -26.69 21.31 -5.70
C ALA A 180 -25.73 20.13 -5.41
N VAL A 181 -26.26 18.91 -5.16
CA VAL A 181 -25.45 17.69 -5.02
C VAL A 181 -24.64 17.42 -6.29
N ALA A 182 -25.25 17.49 -7.47
CA ALA A 182 -24.56 17.31 -8.75
C ALA A 182 -23.47 18.36 -8.98
N LYS A 183 -23.72 19.62 -8.62
CA LYS A 183 -22.72 20.69 -8.67
C LYS A 183 -21.57 20.44 -7.70
N ASN A 184 -21.85 20.00 -6.48
CA ASN A 184 -20.84 19.68 -5.47
C ASN A 184 -19.95 18.53 -5.93
N TYR A 185 -20.52 17.48 -6.55
CA TYR A 185 -19.78 16.39 -7.13
C TYR A 185 -18.84 16.89 -8.24
N TYR A 186 -19.31 17.76 -9.11
CA TYR A 186 -18.50 18.37 -10.17
C TYR A 186 -17.36 19.24 -9.61
N GLU A 187 -17.62 20.07 -8.61
CA GLU A 187 -16.60 20.92 -7.97
C GLU A 187 -15.54 20.10 -7.22
N LEU A 188 -15.88 18.92 -6.67
CA LEU A 188 -14.93 18.03 -6.00
C LEU A 188 -13.76 17.64 -6.94
N PHE A 189 -14.01 17.49 -8.23
CA PHE A 189 -12.98 17.10 -9.20
C PHE A 189 -12.28 18.29 -9.87
N ARG A 190 -12.79 19.51 -9.70
CA ARG A 190 -12.23 20.71 -10.31
C ARG A 190 -11.48 21.61 -9.35
N SER A 191 -11.81 21.56 -8.09
CA SER A 191 -11.26 22.48 -7.09
C SER A 191 -10.05 21.88 -6.40
N TYR A 192 -8.87 22.41 -6.69
CA TYR A 192 -7.63 22.12 -5.95
C TYR A 192 -7.64 22.72 -4.54
N THR A 193 -8.55 23.65 -4.25
CA THR A 193 -8.63 24.34 -2.95
C THR A 193 -9.28 23.52 -1.85
N LEU A 194 -9.91 22.38 -2.18
CA LEU A 194 -10.51 21.47 -1.22
C LEU A 194 -9.51 20.46 -0.62
N ALA A 195 -8.26 20.53 -1.03
CA ALA A 195 -7.20 19.64 -0.56
C ALA A 195 -6.45 20.15 0.70
N ASN A 196 -6.87 21.28 1.26
CA ASN A 196 -6.33 21.86 2.50
C ASN A 196 -7.31 21.74 3.63
#